data_11709c49e2683b95cb558ed7a35dd47d
#
_entry.id   11709c49e2683b95cb558ed7a35dd47d
#
_cell.length_a   1.000
_cell.length_b   1.000
_cell.length_c   1.000
_cell.angle_alpha   90.00
_cell.angle_beta   90.00
_cell.angle_gamma   90.00
#
_symmetry.space_group_name_H-M   'P 1'
#
loop_
_entity.id
_entity.type
_entity.pdbx_description
1 polymer ?
#
loop_
_entity_poly.entity_id
_entity_poly.type
_entity_poly.pdbx_seq_one_letter_code
_entity_poly.pdbx_strand_id
1 'polypeptide(L)'
;VVLNTIESFDFDNKRAIGRRNNYDYDYLILCAGSKPTFFGVPGAEEYSFKLWSYDDAIIIRHHLINLFRRACRIADREERRKLLSIYIVGAGFTGVEMAGELAEYLPIICSKFEIDRDDVNITLVDVLDRTIPNLPEELSVKVEKRLRKMGVNLLLGHNVCAMGPDYIEVKPAGQDVCIRKDASTVIWGAGIESADITGEAAKVLESANRGRIKIDTYLRSVDNQEVFVLGDNMLYIPEGSDKPVPQIVENCEHSAATAVHNLTCLITGKGEMKKYNPKFHGFMVCVGGRYGVARVGFPNFMINLPSFFAMMAKHAINMVYFVQILGWNKVWSYSKHEFFTIRHCRSYVGGHFSNRTPSFLLVPLRAWLGGVWVFEGIKKWKEGWFSEPKLEGFFGGAKAWYDSIINPGAADGATQATGAADAATAATGAADAVTAATGAGGGEVVASAGTAIIDWDFFGLVRALFVSGKEVAQSTLSDFAFKLDIPLMNWFVDSFVLASGGMQVTMQTTIVIAEILIGLALIAGLFTTPAAAFSLLLQFMFVCTTGLYLGTFWMTFAGIAVLIGGGRTFGLDYYVMPVLKEAWKKIPLVRKLYIYND
;
A
#
# COMPACT_ATOMS: atom_id res chain seq x y z
N VAL A 1 18.01 -25.66 4.23
CA VAL A 1 18.58 -24.65 5.13
C VAL A 1 19.19 -25.37 6.32
N VAL A 2 20.43 -25.03 6.68
CA VAL A 2 21.15 -25.58 7.82
C VAL A 2 21.43 -24.49 8.83
N LEU A 3 21.08 -24.72 10.09
CA LEU A 3 21.34 -23.78 11.19
C LEU A 3 22.71 -24.06 11.79
N ASN A 4 23.70 -23.25 11.40
CA ASN A 4 25.07 -23.32 11.92
C ASN A 4 25.71 -21.91 11.83
N THR A 5 26.75 -21.67 12.65
CA THR A 5 27.58 -20.48 12.56
C THR A 5 28.86 -20.84 11.81
N ILE A 6 29.13 -20.19 10.69
CA ILE A 6 30.40 -20.31 9.98
C ILE A 6 31.39 -19.38 10.65
N GLU A 7 32.60 -19.93 11.00
CA GLU A 7 33.61 -19.17 11.75
C GLU A 7 34.83 -18.80 10.89
N SER A 8 35.12 -19.60 9.84
CA SER A 8 36.22 -19.28 8.92
C SER A 8 36.08 -20.05 7.59
N PHE A 9 37.02 -19.81 6.68
CA PHE A 9 37.07 -20.44 5.37
C PHE A 9 38.48 -20.99 5.10
N ASP A 10 38.53 -22.22 4.56
CA ASP A 10 39.69 -22.82 3.91
C ASP A 10 39.42 -22.76 2.40
N PHE A 11 39.94 -21.73 1.74
CA PHE A 11 39.72 -21.52 0.32
C PHE A 11 40.49 -22.51 -0.56
N ASP A 12 41.64 -23.01 -0.10
CA ASP A 12 42.45 -23.97 -0.84
C ASP A 12 41.77 -25.36 -0.92
N ASN A 13 41.13 -25.77 0.17
CA ASN A 13 40.40 -27.04 0.24
C ASN A 13 38.89 -26.85 -0.03
N LYS A 14 38.42 -25.66 -0.39
CA LYS A 14 37.01 -25.32 -0.69
C LYS A 14 36.08 -25.74 0.45
N ARG A 15 36.40 -25.29 1.66
CA ARG A 15 35.66 -25.69 2.86
C ARG A 15 35.26 -24.48 3.70
N ALA A 16 33.98 -24.39 4.04
CA ALA A 16 33.49 -23.49 5.05
C ALA A 16 33.48 -24.17 6.42
N ILE A 17 34.21 -23.61 7.38
CA ILE A 17 34.41 -24.16 8.72
C ILE A 17 33.34 -23.58 9.63
N GLY A 18 32.44 -24.41 10.12
CA GLY A 18 31.38 -24.00 11.02
C GLY A 18 31.60 -24.56 12.43
N ARG A 19 30.94 -23.94 13.41
CA ARG A 19 31.02 -24.29 14.83
C ARG A 19 30.66 -25.76 15.11
N ARG A 20 29.72 -26.33 14.35
CA ARG A 20 29.24 -27.70 14.55
C ARG A 20 29.77 -28.65 13.47
N ASN A 21 29.71 -28.24 12.21
CA ASN A 21 30.05 -29.04 11.05
C ASN A 21 30.77 -28.19 10.02
N ASN A 22 31.64 -28.81 9.24
CA ASN A 22 32.26 -28.17 8.07
C ASN A 22 31.49 -28.55 6.81
N TYR A 23 31.59 -27.67 5.81
CA TYR A 23 30.87 -27.79 4.54
C TYR A 23 31.85 -27.66 3.38
N ASP A 24 32.00 -28.70 2.60
CA ASP A 24 32.73 -28.64 1.34
C ASP A 24 31.83 -28.00 0.26
N TYR A 25 32.40 -27.24 -0.66
CA TYR A 25 31.67 -26.56 -1.71
C TYR A 25 32.42 -26.59 -3.04
N ASP A 26 31.69 -26.58 -4.16
CA ASP A 26 32.23 -26.30 -5.48
C ASP A 26 32.28 -24.80 -5.74
N TYR A 27 31.23 -24.11 -5.27
CA TYR A 27 31.08 -22.63 -5.32
C TYR A 27 30.58 -22.12 -3.98
N LEU A 28 31.14 -20.99 -3.55
CA LEU A 28 30.75 -20.29 -2.33
C LEU A 28 30.08 -18.96 -2.68
N ILE A 29 28.95 -18.67 -2.02
CA ILE A 29 28.30 -17.36 -2.10
C ILE A 29 28.40 -16.66 -0.74
N LEU A 30 29.12 -15.55 -0.67
CA LEU A 30 29.22 -14.69 0.51
C LEU A 30 28.18 -13.56 0.42
N CYS A 31 27.14 -13.66 1.25
CA CYS A 31 26.07 -12.65 1.32
C CYS A 31 25.59 -12.44 2.77
N ALA A 32 26.53 -12.44 3.73
CA ALA A 32 26.26 -12.32 5.16
C ALA A 32 25.81 -10.92 5.61
N GLY A 33 25.79 -9.95 4.69
CA GLY A 33 25.38 -8.58 4.95
C GLY A 33 26.42 -7.76 5.71
N SER A 34 25.95 -6.77 6.44
CA SER A 34 26.77 -5.79 7.15
C SER A 34 26.40 -5.74 8.64
N LYS A 35 27.21 -5.03 9.41
CA LYS A 35 27.00 -4.71 10.83
C LYS A 35 27.33 -3.24 11.09
N PRO A 36 26.86 -2.62 12.17
CA PRO A 36 27.29 -1.29 12.57
C PRO A 36 28.80 -1.21 12.81
N THR A 37 29.40 -0.10 12.44
CA THR A 37 30.79 0.23 12.83
C THR A 37 30.80 1.43 13.75
N PHE A 38 31.65 1.39 14.76
CA PHE A 38 31.81 2.47 15.74
C PHE A 38 33.06 3.32 15.46
N PHE A 39 33.77 3.09 14.36
CA PHE A 39 34.97 3.83 13.92
C PHE A 39 36.08 3.95 14.98
N GLY A 40 36.11 3.06 15.97
CA GLY A 40 37.05 3.12 17.07
C GLY A 40 36.83 4.30 18.04
N VAL A 41 35.65 4.91 18.02
CA VAL A 41 35.30 5.99 18.97
C VAL A 41 35.22 5.42 20.37
N PRO A 42 36.04 5.93 21.35
CA PRO A 42 36.03 5.44 22.72
C PRO A 42 34.64 5.51 23.36
N GLY A 43 34.19 4.40 23.94
CA GLY A 43 32.89 4.26 24.59
C GLY A 43 31.68 4.12 23.66
N ALA A 44 31.86 4.22 22.32
CA ALA A 44 30.73 4.19 21.42
C ALA A 44 29.98 2.84 21.43
N GLU A 45 30.70 1.75 21.42
CA GLU A 45 30.11 0.40 21.45
C GLU A 45 29.46 0.08 22.80
N GLU A 46 30.03 0.59 23.90
CA GLU A 46 29.58 0.28 25.26
C GLU A 46 28.38 1.15 25.70
N TYR A 47 28.39 2.45 25.35
CA TYR A 47 27.43 3.44 25.88
C TYR A 47 26.41 3.95 24.86
N SER A 48 26.40 3.42 23.63
CA SER A 48 25.36 3.76 22.67
C SER A 48 24.42 2.59 22.35
N PHE A 49 23.21 2.93 21.94
CA PHE A 49 22.25 1.99 21.38
C PHE A 49 22.44 1.91 19.86
N LYS A 50 22.77 0.73 19.35
CA LYS A 50 22.76 0.50 17.91
C LYS A 50 21.33 0.32 17.42
N LEU A 51 21.03 0.73 16.19
CA LEU A 51 19.75 0.48 15.53
C LEU A 51 20.01 -0.33 14.25
N TRP A 52 20.11 -1.65 14.41
CA TRP A 52 20.42 -2.56 13.34
C TRP A 52 19.39 -3.69 13.18
N SER A 53 18.93 -4.25 14.27
CA SER A 53 17.99 -5.35 14.31
C SER A 53 16.64 -4.95 14.90
N TYR A 54 15.65 -5.84 14.75
CA TYR A 54 14.37 -5.71 15.45
C TYR A 54 14.55 -5.66 16.97
N ASP A 55 15.45 -6.49 17.51
CA ASP A 55 15.71 -6.54 18.95
C ASP A 55 16.34 -5.23 19.45
N ASP A 56 17.24 -4.62 18.67
CA ASP A 56 17.79 -3.30 18.98
C ASP A 56 16.68 -2.24 19.09
N ALA A 57 15.73 -2.26 18.15
CA ALA A 57 14.59 -1.34 18.19
C ALA A 57 13.70 -1.53 19.45
N ILE A 58 13.50 -2.78 19.88
CA ILE A 58 12.77 -3.11 21.12
C ILE A 58 13.55 -2.62 22.34
N ILE A 59 14.86 -2.81 22.38
CA ILE A 59 15.73 -2.33 23.46
C ILE A 59 15.65 -0.80 23.56
N ILE A 60 15.80 -0.07 22.45
CA ILE A 60 15.68 1.39 22.42
C ILE A 60 14.30 1.83 22.93
N ARG A 61 13.24 1.21 22.45
CA ARG A 61 11.87 1.53 22.89
C ARG A 61 11.69 1.34 24.39
N HIS A 62 12.16 0.23 24.95
CA HIS A 62 12.06 -0.04 26.39
C HIS A 62 12.91 0.95 27.19
N HIS A 63 14.12 1.25 26.72
CA HIS A 63 14.98 2.26 27.34
C HIS A 63 14.28 3.62 27.39
N LEU A 64 13.74 4.11 26.27
CA LEU A 64 13.03 5.39 26.22
C LEU A 64 11.82 5.43 27.18
N ILE A 65 10.99 4.38 27.20
CA ILE A 65 9.87 4.31 28.13
C ILE A 65 10.34 4.38 29.59
N ASN A 66 11.42 3.68 29.94
CA ASN A 66 11.99 3.69 31.29
C ASN A 66 12.64 5.04 31.61
N LEU A 67 13.28 5.67 30.63
CA LEU A 67 13.86 7.00 30.77
C LEU A 67 12.78 8.04 31.16
N PHE A 68 11.66 8.06 30.44
CA PHE A 68 10.54 8.94 30.75
C PHE A 68 9.87 8.62 32.07
N ARG A 69 9.76 7.33 32.43
CA ARG A 69 9.25 6.90 33.76
C ARG A 69 10.15 7.37 34.92
N ARG A 70 11.46 7.46 34.68
CA ARG A 70 12.38 8.04 35.66
C ARG A 70 12.26 9.56 35.72
N ALA A 71 12.24 10.19 34.54
CA ALA A 71 12.18 11.65 34.40
C ALA A 71 10.94 12.28 35.05
N CYS A 72 9.76 11.64 34.98
CA CYS A 72 8.54 12.16 35.59
C CYS A 72 8.59 12.21 37.15
N ARG A 73 9.57 11.54 37.77
CA ARG A 73 9.78 11.55 39.24
C ARG A 73 10.78 12.60 39.67
N ILE A 74 11.48 13.26 38.77
CA ILE A 74 12.49 14.27 39.05
C ILE A 74 11.80 15.65 39.09
N ALA A 75 11.83 16.29 40.27
CA ALA A 75 11.23 17.60 40.45
C ALA A 75 12.11 18.73 39.85
N ASP A 76 13.44 18.58 39.92
CA ASP A 76 14.38 19.55 39.35
C ASP A 76 14.34 19.51 37.84
N ARG A 77 14.08 20.68 37.22
CA ARG A 77 13.91 20.80 35.79
C ARG A 77 15.23 20.60 35.05
N GLU A 78 16.33 21.08 35.57
CA GLU A 78 17.66 20.96 34.94
C GLU A 78 18.15 19.52 34.99
N GLU A 79 17.97 18.82 36.09
CA GLU A 79 18.30 17.41 36.23
C GLU A 79 17.43 16.57 35.26
N ARG A 80 16.13 16.88 35.14
CA ARG A 80 15.21 16.23 34.20
C ARG A 80 15.64 16.46 32.74
N ARG A 81 16.05 17.68 32.35
CA ARG A 81 16.54 18.01 31.04
C ARG A 81 17.83 17.27 30.68
N LYS A 82 18.75 17.14 31.63
CA LYS A 82 19.96 16.32 31.43
C LYS A 82 19.60 14.88 31.15
N LEU A 83 18.68 14.30 31.94
CA LEU A 83 18.21 12.94 31.75
C LEU A 83 17.47 12.75 30.41
N LEU A 84 16.80 13.77 29.89
CA LEU A 84 16.06 13.71 28.63
C LEU A 84 16.85 14.27 27.43
N SER A 85 18.19 14.34 27.54
CA SER A 85 19.10 14.67 26.45
C SER A 85 19.42 13.43 25.63
N ILE A 86 18.88 13.39 24.40
CA ILE A 86 18.97 12.25 23.47
C ILE A 86 19.81 12.69 22.25
N TYR A 87 20.86 11.96 21.96
CA TYR A 87 21.70 12.17 20.78
C TYR A 87 21.52 11.05 19.78
N ILE A 88 21.50 11.41 18.49
CA ILE A 88 21.49 10.46 17.39
C ILE A 88 22.74 10.77 16.56
N VAL A 89 23.62 9.79 16.43
CA VAL A 89 24.90 9.94 15.71
C VAL A 89 24.75 9.37 14.31
N GLY A 90 25.06 10.20 13.31
CA GLY A 90 24.94 9.88 11.90
C GLY A 90 23.71 10.53 11.27
N ALA A 91 23.89 11.51 10.38
CA ALA A 91 22.81 12.18 9.63
C ALA A 91 22.56 11.56 8.24
N GLY A 92 22.87 10.28 8.10
CA GLY A 92 22.46 9.45 6.96
C GLY A 92 20.96 9.06 7.04
N PHE A 93 20.55 8.11 6.20
CA PHE A 93 19.15 7.67 6.14
C PHE A 93 18.61 7.21 7.49
N THR A 94 19.29 6.28 8.16
CA THR A 94 18.87 5.71 9.46
C THR A 94 18.74 6.78 10.54
N GLY A 95 19.72 7.66 10.69
CA GLY A 95 19.70 8.67 11.75
C GLY A 95 18.62 9.73 11.51
N VAL A 96 18.42 10.16 10.27
CA VAL A 96 17.37 11.12 9.91
C VAL A 96 15.98 10.51 10.13
N GLU A 97 15.76 9.25 9.73
CA GLU A 97 14.49 8.57 9.96
C GLU A 97 14.23 8.37 11.46
N MET A 98 15.25 7.96 12.22
CA MET A 98 15.14 7.82 13.69
C MET A 98 14.83 9.15 14.37
N ALA A 99 15.51 10.23 13.99
CA ALA A 99 15.27 11.56 14.53
C ALA A 99 13.84 12.05 14.23
N GLY A 100 13.37 11.83 13.01
CA GLY A 100 12.01 12.15 12.61
C GLY A 100 10.95 11.35 13.35
N GLU A 101 11.09 10.04 13.45
CA GLU A 101 10.16 9.17 14.17
C GLU A 101 10.12 9.48 15.67
N LEU A 102 11.29 9.67 16.28
CA LEU A 102 11.37 10.03 17.69
C LEU A 102 10.71 11.39 17.96
N ALA A 103 10.98 12.40 17.15
CA ALA A 103 10.39 13.73 17.28
C ALA A 103 8.84 13.72 17.15
N GLU A 104 8.30 12.85 16.29
CA GLU A 104 6.84 12.66 16.19
C GLU A 104 6.26 11.85 17.36
N TYR A 105 7.01 10.93 17.94
CA TYR A 105 6.57 10.12 19.07
C TYR A 105 6.61 10.89 20.39
N LEU A 106 7.50 11.89 20.53
CA LEU A 106 7.69 12.65 21.77
C LEU A 106 6.39 13.27 22.34
N PRO A 107 5.52 13.94 21.57
CA PRO A 107 4.28 14.48 22.12
C PRO A 107 3.41 13.42 22.82
N ILE A 108 3.42 12.19 22.30
CA ILE A 108 2.64 11.08 22.84
C ILE A 108 3.23 10.59 24.16
N ILE A 109 4.55 10.36 24.19
CA ILE A 109 5.21 9.88 25.40
C ILE A 109 5.27 10.96 26.48
N CYS A 110 5.47 12.23 26.12
CA CYS A 110 5.42 13.37 27.02
C CYS A 110 4.04 13.48 27.68
N SER A 111 2.96 13.41 26.88
CA SER A 111 1.60 13.41 27.42
C SER A 111 1.33 12.23 28.36
N LYS A 112 1.83 11.05 28.03
CA LYS A 112 1.67 9.84 28.85
C LYS A 112 2.33 9.94 30.23
N PHE A 113 3.45 10.63 30.33
CA PHE A 113 4.24 10.78 31.56
C PHE A 113 4.16 12.18 32.19
N GLU A 114 3.28 13.06 31.66
CA GLU A 114 3.06 14.42 32.14
C GLU A 114 4.36 15.25 32.15
N ILE A 115 5.20 15.09 31.12
CA ILE A 115 6.47 15.81 30.96
C ILE A 115 6.28 16.90 29.90
N ASP A 116 6.79 18.11 30.17
CA ASP A 116 6.82 19.18 29.20
C ASP A 116 7.73 18.78 28.01
N ARG A 117 7.23 18.99 26.78
CA ARG A 117 8.01 18.72 25.55
C ARG A 117 9.32 19.49 25.51
N ASP A 118 9.34 20.69 26.08
CA ASP A 118 10.53 21.57 26.10
C ASP A 118 11.63 21.08 27.07
N ASP A 119 11.33 20.09 27.89
CA ASP A 119 12.33 19.43 28.73
C ASP A 119 13.08 18.30 28.00
N VAL A 120 12.62 17.92 26.80
CA VAL A 120 13.22 16.85 26.01
C VAL A 120 14.03 17.43 24.86
N ASN A 121 15.31 17.10 24.81
CA ASN A 121 16.23 17.54 23.77
C ASN A 121 16.63 16.38 22.85
N ILE A 122 16.36 16.49 21.55
CA ILE A 122 16.88 15.59 20.51
C ILE A 122 17.93 16.32 19.70
N THR A 123 19.09 15.74 19.59
CA THR A 123 20.20 16.29 18.78
C THR A 123 20.69 15.25 17.79
N LEU A 124 20.72 15.60 16.50
CA LEU A 124 21.30 14.81 15.43
C LEU A 124 22.72 15.35 15.14
N VAL A 125 23.72 14.46 15.23
CA VAL A 125 25.15 14.81 15.08
C VAL A 125 25.73 14.09 13.86
N ASP A 126 26.49 14.80 13.04
CA ASP A 126 27.26 14.19 11.94
C ASP A 126 28.55 14.97 11.68
N VAL A 127 29.59 14.25 11.25
CA VAL A 127 30.87 14.83 10.82
C VAL A 127 30.73 15.63 9.52
N LEU A 128 29.74 15.27 8.69
CA LEU A 128 29.43 15.98 7.45
C LEU A 128 28.63 17.25 7.74
N ASP A 129 28.75 18.22 6.87
CA ASP A 129 28.10 19.54 6.98
C ASP A 129 26.64 19.57 6.56
N ARG A 130 26.12 18.45 6.04
CA ARG A 130 24.71 18.30 5.62
C ARG A 130 24.16 16.91 5.89
N THR A 131 22.84 16.85 5.98
CA THR A 131 22.12 15.58 6.08
C THR A 131 22.08 14.88 4.73
N ILE A 132 22.10 13.54 4.74
CA ILE A 132 21.90 12.66 3.57
C ILE A 132 22.71 13.11 2.34
N PRO A 133 24.03 13.01 2.37
CA PRO A 133 24.91 13.50 1.32
C PRO A 133 24.71 12.80 -0.04
N ASN A 134 24.01 11.65 -0.05
CA ASN A 134 23.68 10.89 -1.25
C ASN A 134 22.53 11.51 -2.08
N LEU A 135 21.78 12.45 -1.49
CA LEU A 135 20.72 13.19 -2.17
C LEU A 135 21.21 14.56 -2.63
N PRO A 136 20.55 15.18 -3.62
CA PRO A 136 20.81 16.57 -3.98
C PRO A 136 20.67 17.50 -2.79
N GLU A 137 21.48 18.56 -2.76
CA GLU A 137 21.54 19.53 -1.68
C GLU A 137 20.16 20.15 -1.36
N GLU A 138 19.38 20.47 -2.37
CA GLU A 138 18.02 21.00 -2.21
C GLU A 138 17.09 20.09 -1.39
N LEU A 139 17.28 18.76 -1.47
CA LEU A 139 16.52 17.78 -0.69
C LEU A 139 17.07 17.69 0.74
N SER A 140 18.38 17.76 0.93
CA SER A 140 19.01 17.84 2.26
C SER A 140 18.51 19.05 3.03
N VAL A 141 18.45 20.23 2.41
CA VAL A 141 17.91 21.46 3.01
C VAL A 141 16.45 21.29 3.44
N LYS A 142 15.63 20.61 2.63
CA LYS A 142 14.22 20.32 2.99
C LYS A 142 14.12 19.39 4.19
N VAL A 143 14.99 18.38 4.29
CA VAL A 143 15.07 17.46 5.43
C VAL A 143 15.46 18.23 6.70
N GLU A 144 16.51 19.04 6.65
CA GLU A 144 16.97 19.83 7.78
C GLU A 144 15.92 20.82 8.26
N LYS A 145 15.28 21.54 7.33
CA LYS A 145 14.16 22.43 7.66
C LYS A 145 13.02 21.68 8.37
N ARG A 146 12.72 20.46 7.91
CA ARG A 146 11.68 19.63 8.53
C ARG A 146 12.08 19.19 9.94
N LEU A 147 13.31 18.68 10.13
CA LEU A 147 13.81 18.25 11.43
C LEU A 147 13.81 19.41 12.43
N ARG A 148 14.33 20.60 12.05
CA ARG A 148 14.29 21.79 12.92
C ARG A 148 12.85 22.18 13.29
N LYS A 149 11.92 22.12 12.32
CA LYS A 149 10.48 22.38 12.60
C LYS A 149 9.88 21.38 13.60
N MET A 150 10.42 20.17 13.67
CA MET A 150 9.99 19.12 14.62
C MET A 150 10.70 19.24 15.99
N GLY A 151 11.55 20.25 16.17
CA GLY A 151 12.29 20.47 17.41
C GLY A 151 13.52 19.57 17.57
N VAL A 152 14.14 19.15 16.45
CA VAL A 152 15.41 18.43 16.45
C VAL A 152 16.55 19.43 16.24
N ASN A 153 17.53 19.42 17.14
CA ASN A 153 18.76 20.18 17.00
C ASN A 153 19.72 19.47 16.04
N LEU A 154 20.38 20.23 15.15
CA LEU A 154 21.33 19.70 14.19
C LEU A 154 22.72 20.19 14.53
N LEU A 155 23.64 19.28 14.85
CA LEU A 155 25.08 19.49 15.01
C LEU A 155 25.81 18.85 13.83
N LEU A 156 25.68 19.46 12.66
CA LEU A 156 26.38 19.05 11.44
C LEU A 156 27.78 19.63 11.44
N GLY A 157 28.73 18.98 10.77
CA GLY A 157 30.15 19.34 10.81
C GLY A 157 30.79 19.08 12.19
N HIS A 158 30.31 18.13 12.96
CA HIS A 158 30.82 17.78 14.28
C HIS A 158 31.20 16.30 14.35
N ASN A 159 32.46 16.03 14.70
CA ASN A 159 32.96 14.69 14.94
C ASN A 159 32.71 14.27 16.39
N VAL A 160 32.28 13.03 16.60
CA VAL A 160 32.18 12.45 17.95
C VAL A 160 33.53 11.92 18.36
N CYS A 161 34.06 12.42 19.46
CA CYS A 161 35.39 12.08 19.98
C CYS A 161 35.37 10.90 20.95
N ALA A 162 34.41 10.91 21.86
CA ALA A 162 34.22 9.91 22.90
C ALA A 162 32.82 9.99 23.46
N MET A 163 32.40 8.99 24.18
CA MET A 163 31.16 9.02 24.96
C MET A 163 31.25 8.14 26.21
N GLY A 164 30.38 8.41 27.16
CA GLY A 164 30.23 7.68 28.41
C GLY A 164 28.77 7.51 28.78
N PRO A 165 28.50 7.04 30.01
CA PRO A 165 27.13 6.70 30.44
C PRO A 165 26.17 7.90 30.48
N ASP A 166 26.67 9.13 30.58
CA ASP A 166 25.91 10.36 30.76
C ASP A 166 26.38 11.53 29.89
N TYR A 167 27.33 11.30 28.98
CA TYR A 167 27.88 12.35 28.15
C TYR A 167 28.27 11.87 26.75
N ILE A 168 28.37 12.84 25.86
CA ILE A 168 28.99 12.73 24.55
C ILE A 168 30.00 13.89 24.36
N GLU A 169 31.14 13.60 23.79
CA GLU A 169 32.13 14.62 23.41
C GLU A 169 32.11 14.82 21.92
N VAL A 170 31.90 16.06 21.50
CA VAL A 170 31.83 16.44 20.07
C VAL A 170 32.86 17.52 19.74
N LYS A 171 33.45 17.42 18.57
CA LYS A 171 34.44 18.33 18.06
C LYS A 171 33.95 19.01 16.77
N PRO A 172 33.74 20.35 16.76
CA PRO A 172 33.40 21.06 15.54
C PRO A 172 34.53 20.94 14.50
N ALA A 173 34.14 20.89 13.21
CA ALA A 173 35.13 20.89 12.12
C ALA A 173 36.06 22.11 12.20
N GLY A 174 37.37 21.87 12.02
CA GLY A 174 38.38 22.92 12.09
C GLY A 174 38.77 23.37 13.50
N GLN A 175 38.26 22.76 14.55
CA GLN A 175 38.66 22.98 15.94
C GLN A 175 39.36 21.73 16.50
N ASP A 176 40.30 21.92 17.43
CA ASP A 176 41.01 20.79 18.06
C ASP A 176 40.50 20.40 19.46
N VAL A 177 39.51 21.13 19.95
CA VAL A 177 38.95 20.90 21.30
C VAL A 177 37.65 20.15 21.23
N CYS A 178 37.56 19.02 21.97
CA CYS A 178 36.32 18.31 22.15
C CYS A 178 35.50 19.00 23.26
N ILE A 179 34.22 19.18 22.98
CA ILE A 179 33.25 19.81 23.88
C ILE A 179 32.35 18.71 24.46
N ARG A 180 32.40 18.59 25.79
CA ARG A 180 31.51 17.65 26.51
C ARG A 180 30.09 18.19 26.60
N LYS A 181 29.11 17.34 26.31
CA LYS A 181 27.66 17.59 26.38
C LYS A 181 26.99 16.52 27.21
N ASP A 182 25.99 16.90 28.00
CA ASP A 182 25.14 15.93 28.70
C ASP A 182 24.36 15.09 27.69
N ALA A 183 24.46 13.78 27.79
CA ALA A 183 23.78 12.82 26.90
C ALA A 183 23.45 11.55 27.68
N SER A 184 22.23 11.40 28.09
CA SER A 184 21.77 10.19 28.80
C SER A 184 21.40 9.04 27.86
N THR A 185 21.21 9.36 26.60
CA THR A 185 20.88 8.40 25.54
C THR A 185 21.59 8.78 24.25
N VAL A 186 22.41 7.86 23.76
CA VAL A 186 23.03 8.00 22.44
C VAL A 186 22.59 6.84 21.56
N ILE A 187 21.99 7.14 20.39
CA ILE A 187 21.61 6.17 19.39
C ILE A 187 22.60 6.26 18.23
N TRP A 188 23.28 5.15 17.94
CA TRP A 188 24.31 5.09 16.92
C TRP A 188 23.75 4.62 15.59
N GLY A 189 23.67 5.50 14.61
CA GLY A 189 23.25 5.24 13.25
C GLY A 189 24.33 5.57 12.21
N ALA A 190 25.59 5.75 12.63
CA ALA A 190 26.70 6.16 11.78
C ALA A 190 27.49 4.94 11.28
N GLY A 191 27.45 4.72 9.96
CA GLY A 191 28.32 3.79 9.26
C GLY A 191 28.03 2.31 9.46
N ILE A 192 28.44 1.56 8.46
CA ILE A 192 28.35 0.09 8.43
C ILE A 192 29.66 -0.50 7.92
N GLU A 193 29.95 -1.72 8.32
CA GLU A 193 31.06 -2.55 7.83
C GLU A 193 30.54 -3.95 7.49
N SER A 194 31.30 -4.75 6.76
CA SER A 194 30.93 -6.12 6.44
C SER A 194 30.77 -6.96 7.71
N ALA A 195 29.88 -7.96 7.65
CA ALA A 195 29.70 -8.93 8.73
C ALA A 195 31.03 -9.61 9.10
N ASP A 196 31.16 -10.08 10.35
CA ASP A 196 32.40 -10.69 10.88
C ASP A 196 32.94 -11.79 9.98
N ILE A 197 32.09 -12.68 9.50
CA ILE A 197 32.48 -13.78 8.63
C ILE A 197 33.04 -13.30 7.28
N THR A 198 32.54 -12.18 6.75
CA THR A 198 33.11 -11.55 5.54
C THR A 198 34.46 -10.91 5.87
N GLY A 199 34.60 -10.34 7.08
CA GLY A 199 35.87 -9.86 7.59
C GLY A 199 36.92 -10.98 7.72
N GLU A 200 36.54 -12.20 8.12
CA GLU A 200 37.42 -13.37 8.10
C GLU A 200 37.85 -13.72 6.67
N ALA A 201 36.91 -13.73 5.70
CA ALA A 201 37.24 -13.95 4.30
C ALA A 201 38.16 -12.84 3.74
N ALA A 202 38.01 -11.60 4.18
CA ALA A 202 38.83 -10.45 3.77
C ALA A 202 40.28 -10.48 4.27
N LYS A 203 40.64 -11.42 5.16
CA LYS A 203 42.04 -11.66 5.55
C LYS A 203 42.83 -12.40 4.46
N VAL A 204 42.13 -13.10 3.58
CA VAL A 204 42.71 -13.92 2.49
C VAL A 204 42.39 -13.33 1.12
N LEU A 205 41.14 -12.89 0.92
CA LEU A 205 40.67 -12.35 -0.34
C LEU A 205 40.94 -10.82 -0.42
N GLU A 206 41.22 -10.33 -1.62
CA GLU A 206 41.44 -8.90 -1.85
C GLU A 206 40.21 -8.09 -1.42
N SER A 207 40.43 -7.16 -0.51
CA SER A 207 39.39 -6.39 0.13
C SER A 207 39.74 -4.91 0.19
N ALA A 208 38.71 -4.10 0.45
CA ALA A 208 38.87 -2.66 0.74
C ALA A 208 38.47 -2.36 2.19
N ASN A 209 38.53 -1.09 2.53
CA ASN A 209 38.14 -0.59 3.84
C ASN A 209 36.76 -1.15 4.26
N ARG A 210 36.64 -1.48 5.54
CA ARG A 210 35.44 -2.04 6.17
C ARG A 210 35.13 -3.49 5.73
N GLY A 211 36.12 -4.24 5.28
CA GLY A 211 36.01 -5.67 5.00
C GLY A 211 35.18 -6.04 3.76
N ARG A 212 34.97 -5.09 2.84
CA ARG A 212 34.26 -5.38 1.58
C ARG A 212 35.24 -6.03 0.60
N ILE A 213 34.83 -7.19 0.04
CA ILE A 213 35.65 -7.96 -0.87
C ILE A 213 35.53 -7.40 -2.28
N LYS A 214 36.66 -7.21 -2.97
CA LYS A 214 36.68 -6.78 -4.36
C LYS A 214 36.22 -7.88 -5.29
N ILE A 215 35.39 -7.52 -6.26
CA ILE A 215 34.81 -8.45 -7.21
C ILE A 215 35.05 -8.04 -8.66
N ASP A 216 35.01 -9.04 -9.53
CA ASP A 216 35.00 -8.86 -10.98
C ASP A 216 33.59 -8.47 -11.50
N THR A 217 33.49 -8.28 -12.81
CA THR A 217 32.22 -7.92 -13.48
C THR A 217 31.17 -9.04 -13.45
N TYR A 218 31.53 -10.25 -13.02
CA TYR A 218 30.64 -11.41 -12.92
C TYR A 218 30.23 -11.72 -11.48
N LEU A 219 30.55 -10.83 -10.53
CA LEU A 219 30.31 -10.94 -9.09
C LEU A 219 31.19 -11.97 -8.36
N ARG A 220 32.33 -12.37 -8.94
CA ARG A 220 33.29 -13.28 -8.33
C ARG A 220 34.41 -12.48 -7.66
N SER A 221 34.97 -13.01 -6.59
CA SER A 221 36.22 -12.46 -6.02
C SER A 221 37.29 -12.35 -7.10
N VAL A 222 38.07 -11.28 -7.09
CA VAL A 222 39.17 -11.09 -8.05
C VAL A 222 40.29 -12.12 -7.86
N ASP A 223 40.46 -12.65 -6.64
CA ASP A 223 41.48 -13.63 -6.29
C ASP A 223 40.97 -15.08 -6.44
N ASN A 224 39.66 -15.32 -6.32
CA ASN A 224 39.08 -16.65 -6.34
C ASN A 224 37.77 -16.67 -7.12
N GLN A 225 37.80 -17.27 -8.31
CA GLN A 225 36.65 -17.30 -9.23
C GLN A 225 35.50 -18.20 -8.80
N GLU A 226 35.70 -19.02 -7.78
CA GLU A 226 34.69 -19.92 -7.21
C GLU A 226 33.90 -19.27 -6.07
N VAL A 227 34.36 -18.08 -5.63
CA VAL A 227 33.72 -17.30 -4.56
C VAL A 227 32.97 -16.12 -5.14
N PHE A 228 31.66 -16.18 -5.05
CA PHE A 228 30.76 -15.08 -5.40
C PHE A 228 30.49 -14.22 -4.16
N VAL A 229 30.53 -12.90 -4.31
CA VAL A 229 30.28 -11.96 -3.21
C VAL A 229 29.17 -10.99 -3.60
N LEU A 230 28.13 -10.91 -2.77
CA LEU A 230 26.90 -10.21 -3.11
C LEU A 230 26.51 -9.16 -2.07
N GLY A 231 25.69 -8.20 -2.51
CA GLY A 231 25.06 -7.21 -1.63
C GLY A 231 26.07 -6.31 -0.90
N ASP A 232 25.90 -6.16 0.40
CA ASP A 232 26.71 -5.26 1.23
C ASP A 232 28.16 -5.70 1.40
N ASN A 233 28.44 -6.99 1.13
CA ASN A 233 29.76 -7.57 1.30
C ASN A 233 30.72 -7.28 0.13
N MET A 234 30.17 -6.92 -1.04
CA MET A 234 30.99 -6.69 -2.24
C MET A 234 31.45 -5.25 -2.38
N LEU A 235 32.65 -5.07 -2.94
CA LEU A 235 33.08 -3.82 -3.51
C LEU A 235 33.14 -3.93 -5.03
N TYR A 236 32.26 -3.24 -5.70
CA TYR A 236 32.21 -3.14 -7.15
C TYR A 236 32.08 -1.70 -7.59
N ILE A 237 32.96 -1.28 -8.49
CA ILE A 237 32.92 0.04 -9.12
C ILE A 237 32.56 -0.20 -10.58
N PRO A 238 31.36 0.20 -11.03
CA PRO A 238 30.96 0.06 -12.43
C PRO A 238 31.87 0.81 -13.40
N GLU A 239 32.01 0.30 -14.61
CA GLU A 239 32.76 0.98 -15.67
C GLU A 239 32.21 2.41 -15.89
N GLY A 240 33.09 3.40 -15.88
CA GLY A 240 32.71 4.83 -16.03
C GLY A 240 32.18 5.50 -14.75
N SER A 241 32.28 4.85 -13.59
CA SER A 241 31.95 5.43 -12.29
C SER A 241 33.20 5.51 -11.40
N ASP A 242 33.30 6.60 -10.63
CA ASP A 242 34.33 6.74 -9.59
C ASP A 242 33.83 6.23 -8.21
N LYS A 243 32.57 5.83 -8.11
CA LYS A 243 31.95 5.43 -6.85
C LYS A 243 31.53 3.98 -6.89
N PRO A 244 31.72 3.25 -5.79
CA PRO A 244 31.22 1.90 -5.67
C PRO A 244 29.68 1.88 -5.65
N VAL A 245 29.11 0.72 -6.02
CA VAL A 245 27.68 0.47 -5.88
C VAL A 245 27.23 0.68 -4.43
N PRO A 246 26.03 1.28 -4.22
CA PRO A 246 25.54 1.55 -2.88
C PRO A 246 25.13 0.26 -2.15
N GLN A 247 25.26 0.28 -0.82
CA GLN A 247 24.80 -0.79 0.05
C GLN A 247 23.31 -0.58 0.36
N ILE A 248 22.46 -1.05 -0.54
CA ILE A 248 20.99 -0.94 -0.48
C ILE A 248 20.34 -2.25 -0.93
N VAL A 249 19.09 -2.45 -0.56
CA VAL A 249 18.31 -3.66 -0.89
C VAL A 249 18.26 -3.92 -2.39
N GLU A 250 18.07 -2.91 -3.21
CA GLU A 250 18.03 -3.04 -4.67
C GLU A 250 19.34 -3.59 -5.25
N ASN A 251 20.50 -3.22 -4.66
CA ASN A 251 21.78 -3.81 -5.02
C ASN A 251 21.85 -5.30 -4.66
N CYS A 252 21.29 -5.69 -3.52
CA CYS A 252 21.21 -7.10 -3.12
C CYS A 252 20.37 -7.92 -4.10
N GLU A 253 19.22 -7.41 -4.53
CA GLU A 253 18.33 -8.06 -5.49
C GLU A 253 18.99 -8.24 -6.87
N HIS A 254 19.58 -7.18 -7.40
CA HIS A 254 20.26 -7.21 -8.70
C HIS A 254 21.48 -8.14 -8.70
N SER A 255 22.28 -8.10 -7.63
CA SER A 255 23.45 -8.97 -7.51
C SER A 255 23.06 -10.43 -7.36
N ALA A 256 22.02 -10.73 -6.56
CA ALA A 256 21.51 -12.09 -6.41
C ALA A 256 21.01 -12.68 -7.74
N ALA A 257 20.21 -11.92 -8.49
CA ALA A 257 19.70 -12.35 -9.79
C ALA A 257 20.82 -12.65 -10.80
N THR A 258 21.84 -11.77 -10.85
CA THR A 258 23.00 -11.96 -11.73
C THR A 258 23.86 -13.14 -11.31
N ALA A 259 24.13 -13.31 -10.01
CA ALA A 259 24.91 -14.41 -9.49
C ALA A 259 24.24 -15.76 -9.73
N VAL A 260 22.93 -15.87 -9.51
CA VAL A 260 22.16 -17.10 -9.79
C VAL A 260 22.25 -17.47 -11.28
N HIS A 261 22.12 -16.50 -12.17
CA HIS A 261 22.27 -16.74 -13.62
C HIS A 261 23.69 -17.24 -13.94
N ASN A 262 24.73 -16.55 -13.45
CA ASN A 262 26.12 -16.89 -13.71
C ASN A 262 26.51 -18.25 -13.13
N LEU A 263 26.09 -18.53 -11.92
CA LEU A 263 26.31 -19.81 -11.29
C LEU A 263 25.59 -20.96 -12.03
N THR A 264 24.39 -20.73 -12.51
CA THR A 264 23.66 -21.69 -13.34
C THR A 264 24.42 -22.00 -14.63
N CYS A 265 24.98 -20.98 -15.31
CA CYS A 265 25.80 -21.20 -16.49
C CYS A 265 27.04 -22.04 -16.19
N LEU A 266 27.72 -21.79 -15.06
CA LEU A 266 28.90 -22.53 -14.64
C LEU A 266 28.58 -24.01 -14.30
N ILE A 267 27.52 -24.26 -13.56
CA ILE A 267 27.13 -25.60 -13.14
C ILE A 267 26.61 -26.45 -14.31
N THR A 268 25.84 -25.83 -15.20
CA THR A 268 25.23 -26.57 -16.32
C THR A 268 26.09 -26.62 -17.57
N GLY A 269 27.12 -25.78 -17.66
CA GLY A 269 27.94 -25.60 -18.87
C GLY A 269 27.16 -25.01 -20.05
N LYS A 270 25.99 -24.39 -19.81
CA LYS A 270 25.09 -23.86 -20.84
C LYS A 270 24.85 -22.37 -20.65
N GLY A 271 24.85 -21.62 -21.75
CA GLY A 271 24.64 -20.18 -21.75
C GLY A 271 25.92 -19.38 -21.49
N GLU A 272 25.77 -18.06 -21.50
CA GLU A 272 26.89 -17.12 -21.24
C GLU A 272 26.66 -16.37 -19.94
N MET A 273 27.73 -16.14 -19.19
CA MET A 273 27.67 -15.34 -17.99
C MET A 273 27.35 -13.88 -18.31
N LYS A 274 26.53 -13.26 -17.47
CA LYS A 274 26.15 -11.85 -17.57
C LYS A 274 27.04 -10.97 -16.73
N LYS A 275 27.51 -9.88 -17.31
CA LYS A 275 28.18 -8.82 -16.56
C LYS A 275 27.18 -8.12 -15.65
N TYR A 276 27.62 -7.82 -14.43
CA TYR A 276 26.83 -7.08 -13.47
C TYR A 276 26.76 -5.60 -13.89
N ASN A 277 25.58 -5.15 -14.24
CA ASN A 277 25.31 -3.76 -14.64
C ASN A 277 24.01 -3.28 -13.94
N PRO A 278 24.10 -2.91 -12.66
CA PRO A 278 22.91 -2.53 -11.91
C PRO A 278 22.38 -1.17 -12.35
N LYS A 279 21.05 -1.05 -12.37
CA LYS A 279 20.35 0.21 -12.65
C LYS A 279 19.49 0.53 -11.43
N PHE A 280 19.91 1.50 -10.66
CA PHE A 280 19.21 1.91 -9.44
C PHE A 280 18.12 2.93 -9.72
N HIS A 281 16.98 2.79 -9.06
CA HIS A 281 15.81 3.66 -9.22
C HIS A 281 15.83 4.86 -8.27
N GLY A 282 16.84 4.98 -7.41
CA GLY A 282 17.10 6.15 -6.59
C GLY A 282 17.06 5.92 -5.09
N PHE A 283 16.93 7.02 -4.35
CA PHE A 283 16.96 7.03 -2.89
C PHE A 283 15.79 7.81 -2.33
N MET A 284 15.33 7.42 -1.17
CA MET A 284 14.30 8.14 -0.43
C MET A 284 14.55 8.08 1.07
N VAL A 285 14.04 9.07 1.79
CA VAL A 285 14.11 9.13 3.24
C VAL A 285 12.82 9.70 3.81
N CYS A 286 12.41 9.18 4.94
CA CYS A 286 11.28 9.68 5.70
C CYS A 286 11.73 10.54 6.87
N VAL A 287 10.99 11.61 7.15
CA VAL A 287 11.21 12.49 8.30
C VAL A 287 9.92 12.52 9.10
N GLY A 288 9.72 11.46 9.88
CA GLY A 288 8.43 11.12 10.47
C GLY A 288 7.46 10.46 9.50
N GLY A 289 6.29 10.04 9.98
CA GLY A 289 5.38 9.15 9.25
C GLY A 289 4.64 9.76 8.06
N ARG A 290 4.70 11.09 7.85
CA ARG A 290 3.92 11.77 6.79
C ARG A 290 4.71 12.70 5.89
N TYR A 291 5.99 12.81 6.08
CA TYR A 291 6.87 13.65 5.28
C TYR A 291 8.09 12.86 4.86
N GLY A 292 8.49 13.01 3.62
CA GLY A 292 9.71 12.43 3.10
C GLY A 292 10.28 13.26 1.98
N VAL A 293 11.45 12.89 1.52
CA VAL A 293 12.04 13.35 0.27
C VAL A 293 12.56 12.14 -0.49
N ALA A 294 12.45 12.19 -1.80
CA ALA A 294 12.91 11.12 -2.67
C ALA A 294 13.50 11.69 -3.95
N ARG A 295 14.55 11.04 -4.44
CA ARG A 295 15.01 11.18 -5.81
C ARG A 295 14.88 9.83 -6.48
N VAL A 296 13.83 9.66 -7.28
CA VAL A 296 13.45 8.37 -7.87
C VAL A 296 13.17 8.51 -9.37
N GLY A 297 13.35 7.42 -10.09
CA GLY A 297 13.10 7.37 -11.53
C GLY A 297 13.93 6.32 -12.23
N PHE A 298 14.19 6.54 -13.49
CA PHE A 298 15.09 5.70 -14.30
C PHE A 298 16.44 6.41 -14.47
N PRO A 299 17.53 5.70 -14.79
CA PRO A 299 18.87 6.29 -14.86
C PRO A 299 18.98 7.58 -15.69
N ASN A 300 18.16 7.72 -16.74
CA ASN A 300 18.14 8.89 -17.62
C ASN A 300 17.06 9.92 -17.26
N PHE A 301 16.22 9.65 -16.28
CA PHE A 301 15.11 10.52 -15.89
C PHE A 301 14.78 10.37 -14.40
N MET A 302 15.45 11.17 -13.58
CA MET A 302 15.29 11.19 -12.12
C MET A 302 14.47 12.40 -11.69
N ILE A 303 13.47 12.17 -10.84
CA ILE A 303 12.56 13.20 -10.33
C ILE A 303 12.81 13.39 -8.82
N ASN A 304 12.87 14.65 -8.38
CA ASN A 304 12.91 15.01 -6.97
C ASN A 304 11.48 15.15 -6.43
N LEU A 305 11.07 14.26 -5.56
CA LEU A 305 9.74 14.24 -4.95
C LEU A 305 9.82 14.69 -3.49
N PRO A 306 9.13 15.78 -3.11
CA PRO A 306 9.04 16.19 -1.71
C PRO A 306 7.73 15.74 -1.05
N SER A 307 7.74 15.68 0.28
CA SER A 307 6.55 15.55 1.14
C SER A 307 5.66 14.35 0.82
N PHE A 308 4.39 14.60 0.56
CA PHE A 308 3.37 13.57 0.30
C PHE A 308 3.73 12.66 -0.87
N PHE A 309 4.22 13.21 -1.99
CA PHE A 309 4.57 12.43 -3.18
C PHE A 309 5.74 11.47 -2.92
N ALA A 310 6.73 11.88 -2.11
CA ALA A 310 7.80 10.99 -1.69
C ALA A 310 7.27 9.82 -0.85
N MET A 311 6.32 10.09 0.06
CA MET A 311 5.69 9.04 0.86
C MET A 311 4.87 8.08 0.01
N MET A 312 4.12 8.57 -0.98
CA MET A 312 3.38 7.71 -1.91
C MET A 312 4.32 6.83 -2.73
N ALA A 313 5.42 7.39 -3.23
CA ALA A 313 6.46 6.61 -3.92
C ALA A 313 7.05 5.51 -3.01
N LYS A 314 7.34 5.81 -1.73
CA LYS A 314 7.80 4.82 -0.75
C LYS A 314 6.81 3.67 -0.61
N HIS A 315 5.53 3.99 -0.40
CA HIS A 315 4.50 2.96 -0.24
C HIS A 315 4.34 2.11 -1.51
N ALA A 316 4.38 2.74 -2.69
CA ALA A 316 4.30 2.02 -3.97
C ALA A 316 5.49 1.06 -4.16
N ILE A 317 6.72 1.51 -3.91
CA ILE A 317 7.93 0.69 -4.00
C ILE A 317 7.87 -0.48 -3.00
N ASN A 318 7.47 -0.21 -1.75
CA ASN A 318 7.31 -1.26 -0.74
C ASN A 318 6.27 -2.32 -1.17
N MET A 319 5.15 -1.90 -1.78
CA MET A 319 4.14 -2.83 -2.28
C MET A 319 4.69 -3.73 -3.40
N VAL A 320 5.42 -3.16 -4.36
CA VAL A 320 6.08 -3.93 -5.43
C VAL A 320 7.05 -4.94 -4.84
N TYR A 321 7.90 -4.51 -3.90
CA TYR A 321 8.84 -5.38 -3.19
C TYR A 321 8.13 -6.52 -2.45
N PHE A 322 7.04 -6.22 -1.72
CA PHE A 322 6.28 -7.25 -1.02
C PHE A 322 5.63 -8.26 -1.96
N VAL A 323 5.13 -7.84 -3.13
CA VAL A 323 4.62 -8.79 -4.14
C VAL A 323 5.71 -9.77 -4.55
N GLN A 324 6.93 -9.29 -4.81
CA GLN A 324 8.04 -10.12 -5.28
C GLN A 324 8.53 -11.12 -4.23
N ILE A 325 8.61 -10.72 -2.96
CA ILE A 325 9.29 -11.50 -1.92
C ILE A 325 8.30 -12.22 -0.99
N LEU A 326 7.21 -11.55 -0.58
CA LEU A 326 6.30 -12.02 0.46
C LEU A 326 4.87 -12.29 -0.05
N GLY A 327 4.60 -11.96 -1.32
CA GLY A 327 3.31 -12.17 -1.96
C GLY A 327 2.22 -11.16 -1.61
N TRP A 328 1.06 -11.32 -2.25
CA TRP A 328 -0.08 -10.41 -2.16
C TRP A 328 -0.68 -10.28 -0.77
N ASN A 329 -0.58 -11.33 0.03
CA ASN A 329 -1.04 -11.30 1.42
C ASN A 329 -0.35 -10.20 2.23
N LYS A 330 0.97 -10.08 2.07
CA LYS A 330 1.75 -9.03 2.76
C LYS A 330 1.39 -7.63 2.27
N VAL A 331 1.14 -7.47 0.98
CA VAL A 331 0.66 -6.19 0.39
C VAL A 331 -0.66 -5.76 1.04
N TRP A 332 -1.61 -6.69 1.16
CA TRP A 332 -2.88 -6.40 1.82
C TRP A 332 -2.72 -6.04 3.29
N SER A 333 -1.93 -6.81 4.03
CA SER A 333 -1.62 -6.54 5.43
C SER A 333 -0.96 -5.18 5.62
N TYR A 334 0.02 -4.86 4.78
CA TYR A 334 0.71 -3.57 4.76
C TYR A 334 -0.25 -2.41 4.45
N SER A 335 -1.06 -2.54 3.39
CA SER A 335 -2.03 -1.51 2.99
C SER A 335 -3.04 -1.25 4.10
N LYS A 336 -3.59 -2.31 4.70
CA LYS A 336 -4.50 -2.18 5.84
C LYS A 336 -3.86 -1.46 7.01
N HIS A 337 -2.60 -1.79 7.31
CA HIS A 337 -1.86 -1.24 8.43
C HIS A 337 -1.49 0.23 8.22
N GLU A 338 -0.98 0.60 7.04
CA GLU A 338 -0.48 1.95 6.78
C GLU A 338 -1.60 2.95 6.45
N PHE A 339 -2.63 2.50 5.72
CA PHE A 339 -3.66 3.42 5.21
C PHE A 339 -4.96 3.41 6.02
N PHE A 340 -5.36 2.26 6.57
CA PHE A 340 -6.68 2.10 7.20
C PHE A 340 -6.64 1.94 8.72
N THR A 341 -5.46 1.73 9.33
CA THR A 341 -5.33 1.61 10.78
C THR A 341 -4.84 2.92 11.39
N ILE A 342 -5.48 3.37 12.49
CA ILE A 342 -4.98 4.49 13.26
C ILE A 342 -3.89 3.98 14.22
N ARG A 343 -2.71 4.57 14.10
CA ARG A 343 -1.64 4.42 15.08
C ARG A 343 -1.23 5.79 15.59
N HIS A 344 -1.35 6.01 16.89
CA HIS A 344 -0.89 7.25 17.53
C HIS A 344 -1.33 8.53 16.79
N CYS A 345 -2.61 8.60 16.42
CA CYS A 345 -3.17 9.69 15.60
C CYS A 345 -2.58 9.80 14.18
N ARG A 346 -1.89 8.76 13.69
CA ARG A 346 -1.31 8.69 12.35
C ARG A 346 -2.07 7.70 11.49
N SER A 347 -2.71 8.16 10.47
CA SER A 347 -3.21 7.37 9.33
C SER A 347 -3.58 8.32 8.22
N TYR A 348 -3.45 7.90 6.97
CA TYR A 348 -3.89 8.70 5.82
C TYR A 348 -5.42 8.86 5.82
N VAL A 349 -6.14 7.79 6.04
CA VAL A 349 -7.61 7.78 6.04
C VAL A 349 -8.21 7.07 7.27
N GLY A 350 -7.39 6.40 8.07
CA GLY A 350 -7.83 5.60 9.21
C GLY A 350 -8.64 6.38 10.25
N GLY A 351 -8.38 7.69 10.43
CA GLY A 351 -9.16 8.56 11.30
C GLY A 351 -10.63 8.66 10.89
N HIS A 352 -10.89 8.60 9.60
CA HIS A 352 -12.24 8.63 9.04
C HIS A 352 -12.91 7.24 9.07
N PHE A 353 -12.12 6.15 9.12
CA PHE A 353 -12.61 4.77 9.10
C PHE A 353 -12.42 4.02 10.43
N SER A 354 -12.03 4.71 11.49
CA SER A 354 -11.71 4.08 12.77
C SER A 354 -12.92 3.67 13.61
N ASN A 355 -14.06 4.31 13.39
CA ASN A 355 -15.27 3.96 14.13
C ASN A 355 -15.81 2.63 13.60
N ARG A 356 -15.74 1.61 14.45
CA ARG A 356 -16.29 0.29 14.12
C ARG A 356 -17.80 0.32 14.30
N THR A 357 -18.55 0.28 13.19
CA THR A 357 -19.99 0.01 13.23
C THR A 357 -20.19 -1.45 13.61
N PRO A 358 -21.01 -1.76 14.63
CA PRO A 358 -21.34 -3.13 14.97
C PRO A 358 -21.98 -3.85 13.76
N SER A 359 -21.38 -4.97 13.34
CA SER A 359 -21.80 -5.68 12.12
C SER A 359 -23.23 -6.24 12.17
N PHE A 360 -23.81 -6.40 13.38
CA PHE A 360 -25.20 -6.85 13.51
C PHE A 360 -26.21 -5.82 12.97
N LEU A 361 -25.87 -4.52 12.92
CA LEU A 361 -26.71 -3.49 12.34
C LEU A 361 -26.82 -3.62 10.81
N LEU A 362 -25.91 -4.33 10.17
CA LEU A 362 -25.96 -4.62 8.74
C LEU A 362 -26.89 -5.79 8.40
N VAL A 363 -27.32 -6.58 9.39
CA VAL A 363 -28.18 -7.76 9.14
C VAL A 363 -29.55 -7.38 8.57
N PRO A 364 -30.30 -6.42 9.13
CA PRO A 364 -31.56 -5.97 8.53
C PRO A 364 -31.36 -5.41 7.12
N LEU A 365 -30.32 -4.58 6.92
CA LEU A 365 -30.02 -3.98 5.62
C LEU A 365 -29.68 -5.05 4.57
N ARG A 366 -28.86 -6.04 4.94
CA ARG A 366 -28.52 -7.18 4.09
C ARG A 366 -29.74 -8.01 3.70
N ALA A 367 -30.57 -8.34 4.70
CA ALA A 367 -31.79 -9.13 4.47
C ALA A 367 -32.77 -8.38 3.58
N TRP A 368 -32.95 -7.09 3.78
CA TRP A 368 -33.84 -6.26 2.96
C TRP A 368 -33.30 -6.12 1.52
N LEU A 369 -32.04 -5.80 1.33
CA LEU A 369 -31.41 -5.76 0.02
C LEU A 369 -31.56 -7.10 -0.72
N GLY A 370 -31.31 -8.20 -0.01
CA GLY A 370 -31.49 -9.54 -0.57
C GLY A 370 -32.96 -9.84 -0.92
N GLY A 371 -33.91 -9.44 -0.08
CA GLY A 371 -35.35 -9.58 -0.33
C GLY A 371 -35.80 -8.85 -1.60
N VAL A 372 -35.29 -7.64 -1.83
CA VAL A 372 -35.59 -6.86 -3.04
C VAL A 372 -35.05 -7.57 -4.29
N TRP A 373 -33.80 -8.06 -4.27
CA TRP A 373 -33.24 -8.80 -5.41
C TRP A 373 -34.04 -10.09 -5.73
N VAL A 374 -34.44 -10.85 -4.71
CA VAL A 374 -35.31 -12.05 -4.92
C VAL A 374 -36.65 -11.63 -5.51
N PHE A 375 -37.26 -10.58 -4.99
CA PHE A 375 -38.54 -10.07 -5.48
C PHE A 375 -38.48 -9.68 -6.95
N GLU A 376 -37.45 -8.89 -7.34
CA GLU A 376 -37.23 -8.46 -8.73
C GLU A 376 -37.01 -9.66 -9.66
N GLY A 377 -36.17 -10.62 -9.25
CA GLY A 377 -35.97 -11.84 -10.04
C GLY A 377 -37.23 -12.66 -10.23
N ILE A 378 -38.04 -12.82 -9.18
CA ILE A 378 -39.33 -13.54 -9.26
C ILE A 378 -40.34 -12.79 -10.13
N LYS A 379 -40.41 -11.46 -10.04
CA LYS A 379 -41.26 -10.61 -10.88
C LYS A 379 -40.92 -10.81 -12.36
N LYS A 380 -39.66 -10.68 -12.74
CA LYS A 380 -39.18 -10.91 -14.12
C LYS A 380 -39.46 -12.33 -14.61
N TRP A 381 -39.32 -13.35 -13.73
CA TRP A 381 -39.70 -14.72 -14.07
C TRP A 381 -41.19 -14.83 -14.44
N LYS A 382 -42.08 -14.27 -13.61
CA LYS A 382 -43.52 -14.25 -13.89
C LYS A 382 -43.90 -13.47 -15.15
N GLU A 383 -43.12 -12.44 -15.49
CA GLU A 383 -43.27 -11.62 -16.70
C GLU A 383 -42.81 -12.34 -17.99
N GLY A 384 -42.32 -13.58 -17.91
CA GLY A 384 -41.93 -14.40 -19.06
C GLY A 384 -40.52 -14.12 -19.58
N TRP A 385 -39.61 -13.57 -18.74
CA TRP A 385 -38.22 -13.31 -19.13
C TRP A 385 -37.41 -14.58 -19.46
N PHE A 386 -37.90 -15.77 -19.15
CA PHE A 386 -37.24 -17.03 -19.51
C PHE A 386 -37.66 -17.57 -20.89
N SER A 387 -38.73 -17.06 -21.49
CA SER A 387 -39.33 -17.63 -22.71
C SER A 387 -39.30 -16.71 -23.92
N GLU A 388 -39.35 -15.40 -23.73
CA GLU A 388 -39.48 -14.41 -24.80
C GLU A 388 -38.34 -13.40 -24.78
N PRO A 389 -37.76 -12.99 -25.93
CA PRO A 389 -36.74 -11.96 -25.97
C PRO A 389 -37.35 -10.58 -25.66
N LYS A 390 -36.94 -9.97 -24.56
CA LYS A 390 -37.47 -8.68 -24.05
C LYS A 390 -36.42 -7.56 -23.97
N LEU A 391 -35.13 -7.91 -24.06
CA LEU A 391 -34.04 -6.93 -23.86
C LEU A 391 -34.03 -5.85 -24.92
N GLU A 392 -34.36 -6.16 -26.19
CA GLU A 392 -34.40 -5.19 -27.28
C GLU A 392 -35.43 -4.09 -27.00
N GLY A 393 -36.68 -4.52 -26.64
CA GLY A 393 -37.74 -3.57 -26.25
C GLY A 393 -37.39 -2.77 -25.00
N PHE A 394 -36.74 -3.41 -24.03
CA PHE A 394 -36.35 -2.80 -22.77
C PHE A 394 -35.25 -1.72 -22.96
N PHE A 395 -34.19 -2.03 -23.69
CA PHE A 395 -33.13 -1.05 -23.98
C PHE A 395 -33.59 0.02 -24.98
N GLY A 396 -34.37 -0.38 -26.00
CA GLY A 396 -34.93 0.54 -26.98
C GLY A 396 -35.90 1.55 -26.34
N GLY A 397 -36.78 1.10 -25.45
CA GLY A 397 -37.67 1.95 -24.70
C GLY A 397 -36.93 2.95 -23.80
N ALA A 398 -35.92 2.49 -23.07
CA ALA A 398 -35.10 3.39 -22.26
C ALA A 398 -34.38 4.45 -23.11
N LYS A 399 -33.80 4.05 -24.24
CA LYS A 399 -33.13 4.99 -25.17
C LYS A 399 -34.10 6.03 -25.70
N ALA A 400 -35.28 5.60 -26.20
CA ALA A 400 -36.29 6.51 -26.73
C ALA A 400 -36.76 7.52 -25.67
N TRP A 401 -36.87 7.10 -24.41
CA TRP A 401 -37.23 7.99 -23.31
C TRP A 401 -36.15 9.07 -23.06
N TYR A 402 -34.87 8.69 -23.01
CA TYR A 402 -33.78 9.67 -22.86
C TYR A 402 -33.72 10.62 -24.05
N ASP A 403 -33.85 10.11 -25.28
CA ASP A 403 -33.81 10.90 -26.52
C ASP A 403 -34.97 11.92 -26.56
N SER A 404 -36.16 11.57 -26.07
CA SER A 404 -37.31 12.48 -26.00
C SER A 404 -37.10 13.66 -25.04
N ILE A 405 -36.27 13.47 -24.00
CA ILE A 405 -35.94 14.51 -23.03
C ILE A 405 -34.81 15.42 -23.53
N ILE A 406 -33.78 14.80 -24.14
CA ILE A 406 -32.56 15.51 -24.57
C ILE A 406 -32.79 16.27 -25.88
N ASN A 407 -33.58 15.71 -26.81
CA ASN A 407 -33.84 16.23 -28.14
C ASN A 407 -35.35 16.38 -28.40
N PRO A 408 -36.07 17.24 -27.68
CA PRO A 408 -37.53 17.34 -27.78
C PRO A 408 -38.07 17.75 -29.17
N GLY A 409 -37.21 18.30 -30.07
CA GLY A 409 -37.57 18.66 -31.44
C GLY A 409 -37.45 17.55 -32.48
N ALA A 410 -36.89 16.39 -32.16
CA ALA A 410 -36.76 15.25 -33.08
C ALA A 410 -37.94 14.26 -33.04
N ALA A 411 -38.93 14.53 -32.18
CA ALA A 411 -40.02 13.57 -31.87
C ALA A 411 -41.27 13.71 -32.78
N ASP A 412 -41.27 14.55 -33.79
CA ASP A 412 -42.45 14.73 -34.68
C ASP A 412 -42.73 13.56 -35.64
N GLY A 413 -42.09 12.40 -35.47
CA GLY A 413 -42.26 11.24 -36.32
C GLY A 413 -42.43 9.86 -35.60
N ALA A 414 -42.34 9.82 -34.29
CA ALA A 414 -42.40 8.54 -33.58
C ALA A 414 -43.69 8.44 -32.72
N THR A 415 -44.49 7.45 -33.04
CA THR A 415 -45.69 6.97 -32.33
C THR A 415 -45.50 6.95 -30.80
N GLN A 416 -46.51 7.46 -30.08
CA GLN A 416 -46.62 7.51 -28.62
C GLN A 416 -45.92 6.35 -27.89
N ALA A 417 -44.79 6.64 -27.22
CA ALA A 417 -44.10 5.68 -26.37
C ALA A 417 -44.72 5.64 -24.97
N THR A 418 -45.97 5.16 -24.87
CA THR A 418 -46.61 4.87 -23.58
C THR A 418 -46.00 3.68 -22.84
N GLY A 419 -45.11 2.91 -23.51
CA GLY A 419 -44.40 1.78 -22.89
C GLY A 419 -43.02 2.12 -22.29
N ALA A 420 -42.48 3.34 -22.50
CA ALA A 420 -41.10 3.66 -22.09
C ALA A 420 -40.96 3.93 -20.59
N ALA A 421 -41.96 4.56 -19.98
CA ALA A 421 -42.00 4.77 -18.54
C ALA A 421 -42.17 3.44 -17.78
N ASP A 422 -42.98 2.52 -18.31
CA ASP A 422 -43.17 1.18 -17.74
C ASP A 422 -41.91 0.32 -17.88
N ALA A 423 -41.17 0.42 -18.98
CA ALA A 423 -39.91 -0.30 -19.17
C ALA A 423 -38.80 0.17 -18.20
N ALA A 424 -38.68 1.48 -17.97
CA ALA A 424 -37.71 2.02 -17.02
C ALA A 424 -38.14 1.75 -15.56
N THR A 425 -39.43 1.67 -15.26
CA THR A 425 -39.98 1.30 -13.94
C THR A 425 -39.83 -0.20 -13.67
N ALA A 426 -39.99 -1.04 -14.69
CA ALA A 426 -39.75 -2.49 -14.58
C ALA A 426 -38.30 -2.87 -14.28
N ALA A 427 -37.31 -2.01 -14.65
CA ALA A 427 -35.90 -2.22 -14.33
C ALA A 427 -35.60 -2.09 -12.83
N THR A 428 -36.42 -1.39 -12.08
CA THR A 428 -36.08 -0.97 -10.71
C THR A 428 -37.09 -1.36 -9.64
N GLY A 429 -38.22 -1.96 -10.00
CA GLY A 429 -39.24 -2.62 -9.11
C GLY A 429 -39.61 -1.97 -7.77
N ALA A 430 -38.98 -0.85 -7.43
CA ALA A 430 -39.20 -0.16 -6.16
C ALA A 430 -40.30 0.93 -6.22
N ALA A 431 -40.77 1.28 -7.40
CA ALA A 431 -41.74 2.38 -7.56
C ALA A 431 -43.19 1.95 -7.24
N ASP A 432 -43.55 0.68 -7.44
CA ASP A 432 -44.92 0.23 -7.26
C ASP A 432 -45.37 0.14 -5.78
N ALA A 433 -44.48 0.13 -4.83
CA ALA A 433 -44.84 0.11 -3.40
C ALA A 433 -45.35 1.46 -2.87
N VAL A 434 -45.08 2.57 -3.58
CA VAL A 434 -45.47 3.93 -3.19
C VAL A 434 -46.73 4.39 -3.93
N THR A 435 -47.01 3.86 -5.14
CA THR A 435 -48.15 4.29 -5.98
C THR A 435 -49.48 3.69 -5.58
N ALA A 436 -49.51 2.66 -4.72
CA ALA A 436 -50.78 2.07 -4.21
C ALA A 436 -51.51 2.94 -3.18
N ALA A 437 -50.96 4.09 -2.76
CA ALA A 437 -51.54 4.94 -1.72
C ALA A 437 -52.31 6.19 -2.21
N THR A 438 -52.34 6.49 -3.52
CA THR A 438 -53.07 7.66 -4.02
C THR A 438 -53.98 7.28 -5.19
N GLY A 439 -55.26 7.20 -4.87
CA GLY A 439 -56.33 6.91 -5.83
C GLY A 439 -56.60 8.01 -6.84
N ALA A 440 -57.06 7.54 -7.98
CA ALA A 440 -58.00 8.07 -8.94
C ALA A 440 -58.14 9.61 -9.08
N GLY A 441 -57.79 10.11 -10.26
CA GLY A 441 -58.19 11.40 -10.78
C GLY A 441 -57.79 11.52 -12.24
N GLY A 442 -58.76 11.26 -13.16
CA GLY A 442 -58.59 11.49 -14.60
C GLY A 442 -58.39 12.99 -14.89
N GLY A 443 -57.27 13.30 -15.47
CA GLY A 443 -56.94 14.61 -16.03
C GLY A 443 -56.09 14.38 -17.29
N GLU A 444 -56.46 15.08 -18.37
CA GLU A 444 -55.68 15.14 -19.63
C GLU A 444 -54.20 15.36 -19.35
N VAL A 445 -53.37 14.44 -19.74
CA VAL A 445 -51.89 14.56 -19.61
C VAL A 445 -51.43 15.48 -20.74
N VAL A 446 -51.29 16.77 -20.45
CA VAL A 446 -50.42 17.66 -21.24
C VAL A 446 -49.02 17.09 -21.11
N ALA A 447 -48.44 16.71 -22.24
CA ALA A 447 -47.05 16.23 -22.30
C ALA A 447 -46.12 17.36 -21.77
N SER A 448 -45.76 17.30 -20.50
CA SER A 448 -44.74 18.22 -19.94
C SER A 448 -43.40 17.78 -20.48
N ALA A 449 -42.68 18.70 -21.12
CA ALA A 449 -41.33 18.47 -21.59
C ALA A 449 -40.43 18.07 -20.42
N GLY A 450 -39.84 16.87 -20.47
CA GLY A 450 -38.86 16.44 -19.47
C GLY A 450 -37.68 17.40 -19.40
N THR A 451 -36.95 17.40 -18.29
CA THR A 451 -35.84 18.31 -18.05
C THR A 451 -34.53 17.58 -17.90
N ALA A 452 -33.53 17.94 -18.71
CA ALA A 452 -32.16 17.49 -18.54
C ALA A 452 -31.43 18.44 -17.58
N ILE A 453 -30.91 17.92 -16.44
CA ILE A 453 -30.18 18.73 -15.43
C ILE A 453 -28.70 18.67 -15.69
N ILE A 454 -28.16 17.47 -15.99
CA ILE A 454 -26.76 17.25 -16.35
C ILE A 454 -26.75 16.49 -17.66
N ASP A 455 -26.05 17.05 -18.62
CA ASP A 455 -25.68 16.42 -19.87
C ASP A 455 -24.23 16.79 -20.13
N TRP A 456 -23.34 15.93 -19.70
CA TRP A 456 -21.91 16.18 -19.75
C TRP A 456 -21.18 15.08 -20.49
N ASP A 457 -20.58 15.44 -21.60
CA ASP A 457 -19.77 14.55 -22.43
C ASP A 457 -18.28 14.73 -22.12
N PHE A 458 -17.64 13.66 -21.67
CA PHE A 458 -16.22 13.61 -21.39
C PHE A 458 -15.47 13.01 -22.61
N PHE A 459 -15.10 13.87 -23.56
CA PHE A 459 -14.32 13.55 -24.74
C PHE A 459 -14.87 12.39 -25.60
N GLY A 460 -16.16 12.18 -25.64
CA GLY A 460 -16.80 11.06 -26.33
C GLY A 460 -16.55 9.69 -25.72
N LEU A 461 -15.88 9.61 -24.56
CA LEU A 461 -15.61 8.35 -23.87
C LEU A 461 -16.74 7.97 -22.93
N VAL A 462 -17.32 8.94 -22.23
CA VAL A 462 -18.42 8.76 -21.29
C VAL A 462 -19.30 10.00 -21.29
N ARG A 463 -20.62 9.83 -21.51
CA ARG A 463 -21.60 10.88 -21.35
C ARG A 463 -22.42 10.63 -20.10
N ALA A 464 -22.40 11.56 -19.16
CA ALA A 464 -23.18 11.48 -17.92
C ALA A 464 -24.49 12.24 -18.09
N LEU A 465 -25.59 11.56 -17.94
CA LEU A 465 -26.94 12.08 -18.06
C LEU A 465 -27.65 12.05 -16.71
N PHE A 466 -28.22 13.17 -16.29
CA PHE A 466 -29.10 13.27 -15.14
C PHE A 466 -30.35 14.02 -15.56
N VAL A 467 -31.46 13.32 -15.69
CA VAL A 467 -32.67 13.80 -16.32
C VAL A 467 -33.92 13.50 -15.50
N SER A 468 -34.97 14.27 -15.68
CA SER A 468 -36.31 13.98 -15.18
C SER A 468 -37.31 13.93 -16.34
N GLY A 469 -38.25 12.99 -16.30
CA GLY A 469 -39.36 12.93 -17.26
C GLY A 469 -40.41 14.03 -17.08
N LYS A 470 -40.24 14.93 -16.09
CA LYS A 470 -41.15 16.02 -15.75
C LYS A 470 -40.37 17.32 -15.62
N GLU A 471 -41.06 18.44 -15.54
CA GLU A 471 -40.46 19.70 -15.12
C GLU A 471 -39.91 19.59 -13.69
N VAL A 472 -38.76 20.21 -13.41
CA VAL A 472 -38.08 20.14 -12.11
C VAL A 472 -39.01 20.52 -10.95
N ALA A 473 -39.85 21.52 -11.12
CA ALA A 473 -40.79 21.97 -10.09
C ALA A 473 -41.88 20.97 -9.73
N GLN A 474 -42.15 20.00 -10.62
CA GLN A 474 -43.17 18.95 -10.46
C GLN A 474 -42.54 17.58 -10.19
N SER A 475 -41.19 17.47 -10.21
CA SER A 475 -40.47 16.22 -10.05
C SER A 475 -40.31 15.83 -8.59
N THR A 476 -40.50 14.59 -8.28
CA THR A 476 -40.10 13.94 -7.02
C THR A 476 -38.74 13.29 -7.18
N LEU A 477 -38.11 12.88 -6.08
CA LEU A 477 -36.81 12.20 -6.12
C LEU A 477 -36.83 10.95 -7.03
N SER A 478 -37.96 10.28 -7.13
CA SER A 478 -38.15 9.07 -7.93
C SER A 478 -38.26 9.35 -9.44
N ASP A 479 -38.49 10.57 -9.84
CA ASP A 479 -38.62 10.96 -11.26
C ASP A 479 -37.26 11.25 -11.92
N PHE A 480 -36.20 11.41 -11.11
CA PHE A 480 -34.84 11.65 -11.62
C PHE A 480 -34.13 10.34 -11.92
N ALA A 481 -33.55 10.24 -13.11
CA ALA A 481 -32.74 9.12 -13.55
C ALA A 481 -31.32 9.55 -13.88
N PHE A 482 -30.35 8.72 -13.48
CA PHE A 482 -28.94 8.88 -13.77
C PHE A 482 -28.47 7.76 -14.72
N LYS A 483 -27.82 8.14 -15.82
CA LYS A 483 -27.24 7.22 -16.80
C LYS A 483 -25.82 7.62 -17.15
N LEU A 484 -24.94 6.62 -17.28
CA LEU A 484 -23.62 6.77 -17.88
C LEU A 484 -23.66 6.13 -19.27
N ASP A 485 -23.67 6.94 -20.30
CA ASP A 485 -23.63 6.47 -21.67
C ASP A 485 -22.18 6.24 -22.10
N ILE A 486 -21.80 4.96 -22.21
CA ILE A 486 -20.44 4.52 -22.53
C ILE A 486 -20.47 3.80 -23.89
N PRO A 487 -19.80 4.35 -24.94
CA PRO A 487 -19.81 3.75 -26.27
C PRO A 487 -19.39 2.28 -26.31
N LEU A 488 -18.41 1.90 -25.52
CA LEU A 488 -17.95 0.50 -25.42
C LEU A 488 -19.05 -0.43 -24.87
N MET A 489 -19.85 0.06 -23.91
CA MET A 489 -20.96 -0.71 -23.34
C MET A 489 -22.11 -0.85 -24.34
N ASN A 490 -22.43 0.22 -25.06
CA ASN A 490 -23.43 0.18 -26.12
C ASN A 490 -23.02 -0.79 -27.22
N TRP A 491 -21.78 -0.74 -27.66
CA TRP A 491 -21.24 -1.70 -28.63
C TRP A 491 -21.35 -3.15 -28.14
N PHE A 492 -21.04 -3.40 -26.86
CA PHE A 492 -21.19 -4.74 -26.27
C PHE A 492 -22.65 -5.19 -26.25
N VAL A 493 -23.57 -4.32 -25.86
CA VAL A 493 -25.00 -4.63 -25.85
C VAL A 493 -25.50 -4.94 -27.27
N ASP A 494 -25.21 -4.09 -28.23
CA ASP A 494 -25.69 -4.24 -29.61
C ASP A 494 -25.06 -5.47 -30.30
N SER A 495 -23.74 -5.69 -30.12
CA SER A 495 -23.03 -6.75 -30.83
C SER A 495 -23.16 -8.15 -30.21
N PHE A 496 -23.35 -8.24 -28.89
CA PHE A 496 -23.40 -9.53 -28.18
C PHE A 496 -24.75 -9.81 -27.54
N VAL A 497 -25.31 -8.86 -26.79
CA VAL A 497 -26.54 -9.10 -26.03
C VAL A 497 -27.74 -9.16 -26.97
N LEU A 498 -27.83 -8.25 -27.92
CA LEU A 498 -28.93 -8.14 -28.87
C LEU A 498 -28.67 -8.89 -30.21
N ALA A 499 -27.55 -9.59 -30.33
CA ALA A 499 -27.15 -10.27 -31.58
C ALA A 499 -28.20 -11.25 -32.14
N SER A 500 -29.00 -11.88 -31.30
CA SER A 500 -30.09 -12.75 -31.70
C SER A 500 -31.13 -12.93 -30.58
N GLY A 501 -32.35 -13.30 -30.92
CA GLY A 501 -33.38 -13.58 -29.92
C GLY A 501 -32.99 -14.68 -28.90
N GLY A 502 -32.28 -15.71 -29.35
CA GLY A 502 -31.74 -16.75 -28.47
C GLY A 502 -30.67 -16.22 -27.49
N MET A 503 -29.80 -15.32 -27.95
CA MET A 503 -28.80 -14.68 -27.09
C MET A 503 -29.48 -13.77 -26.06
N GLN A 504 -30.50 -13.00 -26.45
CA GLN A 504 -31.29 -12.17 -25.55
C GLN A 504 -31.90 -13.00 -24.43
N VAL A 505 -32.60 -14.13 -24.77
CA VAL A 505 -33.19 -15.03 -23.79
C VAL A 505 -32.14 -15.63 -22.85
N THR A 506 -30.95 -15.99 -23.38
CA THR A 506 -29.87 -16.53 -22.57
C THR A 506 -29.35 -15.50 -21.57
N MET A 507 -29.10 -14.27 -22.04
CA MET A 507 -28.55 -13.19 -21.19
C MET A 507 -29.57 -12.75 -20.13
N GLN A 508 -30.84 -12.54 -20.49
CA GLN A 508 -31.86 -12.14 -19.56
C GLN A 508 -32.17 -13.24 -18.52
N THR A 509 -32.17 -14.51 -18.94
CA THR A 509 -32.28 -15.65 -18.02
C THR A 509 -31.14 -15.68 -17.01
N THR A 510 -29.89 -15.46 -17.50
CA THR A 510 -28.72 -15.40 -16.65
C THR A 510 -28.81 -14.26 -15.62
N ILE A 511 -29.27 -13.08 -16.04
CA ILE A 511 -29.47 -11.93 -15.14
C ILE A 511 -30.52 -12.26 -14.08
N VAL A 512 -31.68 -12.81 -14.45
CA VAL A 512 -32.75 -13.14 -13.50
C VAL A 512 -32.32 -14.21 -12.48
N ILE A 513 -31.57 -15.23 -12.95
CA ILE A 513 -31.01 -16.25 -12.04
C ILE A 513 -29.99 -15.61 -11.10
N ALA A 514 -29.11 -14.72 -11.61
CA ALA A 514 -28.13 -14.02 -10.81
C ALA A 514 -28.81 -13.15 -9.74
N GLU A 515 -29.85 -12.40 -10.07
CA GLU A 515 -30.63 -11.58 -9.12
C GLU A 515 -31.20 -12.44 -7.98
N ILE A 516 -31.79 -13.57 -8.31
CA ILE A 516 -32.36 -14.50 -7.30
C ILE A 516 -31.23 -15.06 -6.41
N LEU A 517 -30.13 -15.53 -7.01
CA LEU A 517 -29.00 -16.09 -6.27
C LEU A 517 -28.30 -15.07 -5.37
N ILE A 518 -28.08 -13.85 -5.87
CA ILE A 518 -27.55 -12.74 -5.08
C ILE A 518 -28.48 -12.46 -3.89
N GLY A 519 -29.77 -12.37 -4.16
CA GLY A 519 -30.75 -12.10 -3.12
C GLY A 519 -30.79 -13.19 -2.04
N LEU A 520 -30.82 -14.45 -2.41
CA LEU A 520 -30.77 -15.58 -1.48
C LEU A 520 -29.48 -15.64 -0.70
N ALA A 521 -28.32 -15.38 -1.35
CA ALA A 521 -27.01 -15.32 -0.72
C ALA A 521 -26.95 -14.22 0.34
N LEU A 522 -27.48 -13.03 0.04
CA LEU A 522 -27.53 -11.90 0.97
C LEU A 522 -28.47 -12.20 2.16
N ILE A 523 -29.67 -12.78 1.93
CA ILE A 523 -30.58 -13.16 3.01
C ILE A 523 -29.94 -14.19 3.93
N ALA A 524 -29.38 -15.26 3.36
CA ALA A 524 -28.74 -16.32 4.10
C ALA A 524 -27.42 -15.91 4.77
N GLY A 525 -26.83 -14.79 4.34
CA GLY A 525 -25.48 -14.38 4.76
C GLY A 525 -24.40 -15.35 4.31
N LEU A 526 -24.54 -15.89 3.10
CA LEU A 526 -23.60 -16.80 2.45
C LEU A 526 -22.90 -16.07 1.30
N PHE A 527 -21.58 -16.11 1.26
CA PHE A 527 -20.79 -15.34 0.29
C PHE A 527 -21.20 -13.85 0.25
N THR A 528 -21.42 -13.26 1.40
CA THR A 528 -22.02 -11.92 1.51
C THR A 528 -21.23 -10.87 0.74
N THR A 529 -19.91 -10.86 0.86
CA THR A 529 -19.04 -9.90 0.13
C THR A 529 -19.08 -10.11 -1.39
N PRO A 530 -18.89 -11.32 -1.94
CA PRO A 530 -19.10 -11.58 -3.36
C PRO A 530 -20.51 -11.21 -3.85
N ALA A 531 -21.55 -11.59 -3.12
CA ALA A 531 -22.92 -11.28 -3.49
C ALA A 531 -23.19 -9.77 -3.53
N ALA A 532 -22.69 -9.02 -2.55
CA ALA A 532 -22.77 -7.56 -2.56
C ALA A 532 -21.98 -6.94 -3.73
N ALA A 533 -20.80 -7.48 -4.05
CA ALA A 533 -20.01 -7.02 -5.20
C ALA A 533 -20.73 -7.28 -6.53
N PHE A 534 -21.33 -8.46 -6.71
CA PHE A 534 -22.14 -8.76 -7.91
C PHE A 534 -23.41 -7.91 -7.98
N SER A 535 -24.06 -7.62 -6.85
CA SER A 535 -25.18 -6.67 -6.78
C SER A 535 -24.77 -5.30 -7.30
N LEU A 536 -23.62 -4.79 -6.87
CA LEU A 536 -23.08 -3.49 -7.33
C LEU A 536 -22.71 -3.53 -8.81
N LEU A 537 -22.15 -4.65 -9.29
CA LEU A 537 -21.82 -4.82 -10.71
C LEU A 537 -23.07 -4.79 -11.59
N LEU A 538 -24.15 -5.49 -11.20
CA LEU A 538 -25.42 -5.44 -11.91
C LEU A 538 -26.02 -4.04 -11.93
N GLN A 539 -26.00 -3.34 -10.80
CA GLN A 539 -26.47 -1.95 -10.73
C GLN A 539 -25.62 -1.03 -11.64
N PHE A 540 -24.32 -1.21 -11.68
CA PHE A 540 -23.46 -0.47 -12.59
C PHE A 540 -23.80 -0.75 -14.06
N MET A 541 -24.06 -2.01 -14.40
CA MET A 541 -24.55 -2.37 -15.75
C MET A 541 -25.88 -1.66 -16.07
N PHE A 542 -26.82 -1.60 -15.13
CA PHE A 542 -28.06 -0.84 -15.34
C PHE A 542 -27.80 0.67 -15.51
N VAL A 543 -26.90 1.25 -14.72
CA VAL A 543 -26.51 2.66 -14.91
C VAL A 543 -25.96 2.92 -16.31
N CYS A 544 -25.18 1.97 -16.86
CA CYS A 544 -24.59 2.12 -18.20
C CYS A 544 -25.55 1.81 -19.35
N THR A 545 -26.67 1.13 -19.09
CA THR A 545 -27.62 0.72 -20.15
C THR A 545 -28.92 1.52 -20.08
N THR A 546 -29.74 1.29 -19.07
CA THR A 546 -31.07 1.88 -18.91
C THR A 546 -31.10 3.09 -17.98
N GLY A 547 -30.02 3.33 -17.25
CA GLY A 547 -29.99 4.29 -16.14
C GLY A 547 -30.64 3.73 -14.86
N LEU A 548 -30.42 4.44 -13.76
CA LEU A 548 -31.07 4.17 -12.47
C LEU A 548 -31.78 5.41 -11.95
N TYR A 549 -33.01 5.21 -11.46
CA TYR A 549 -33.75 6.26 -10.76
C TYR A 549 -33.16 6.54 -9.37
N LEU A 550 -33.14 7.81 -8.94
CA LEU A 550 -32.62 8.19 -7.62
C LEU A 550 -33.32 7.46 -6.47
N GLY A 551 -34.60 7.16 -6.63
CA GLY A 551 -35.37 6.37 -5.65
C GLY A 551 -34.80 4.96 -5.39
N THR A 552 -34.01 4.42 -6.31
CA THR A 552 -33.38 3.09 -6.20
C THR A 552 -31.92 3.11 -5.78
N PHE A 553 -31.27 4.29 -5.73
CA PHE A 553 -29.86 4.44 -5.32
C PHE A 553 -29.57 3.95 -3.91
N TRP A 554 -30.57 3.85 -3.04
CA TRP A 554 -30.39 3.24 -1.72
C TRP A 554 -29.83 1.80 -1.81
N MET A 555 -30.16 1.04 -2.86
CA MET A 555 -29.62 -0.30 -3.09
C MET A 555 -28.11 -0.27 -3.33
N THR A 556 -27.62 0.76 -4.02
CA THR A 556 -26.17 0.96 -4.24
C THR A 556 -25.47 1.23 -2.91
N PHE A 557 -26.00 2.15 -2.09
CA PHE A 557 -25.41 2.45 -0.78
C PHE A 557 -25.52 1.26 0.18
N ALA A 558 -26.62 0.52 0.14
CA ALA A 558 -26.79 -0.72 0.89
C ALA A 558 -25.76 -1.78 0.43
N GLY A 559 -25.56 -1.94 -0.88
CA GLY A 559 -24.57 -2.84 -1.45
C GLY A 559 -23.15 -2.49 -0.99
N ILE A 560 -22.77 -1.20 -1.03
CA ILE A 560 -21.48 -0.70 -0.53
C ILE A 560 -21.32 -0.99 0.97
N ALA A 561 -22.34 -0.73 1.78
CA ALA A 561 -22.30 -0.99 3.22
C ALA A 561 -22.12 -2.48 3.52
N VAL A 562 -22.84 -3.35 2.79
CA VAL A 562 -22.79 -4.81 2.97
C VAL A 562 -21.51 -5.43 2.38
N LEU A 563 -20.81 -4.74 1.48
CA LEU A 563 -19.54 -5.19 0.91
C LEU A 563 -18.46 -5.45 1.98
N ILE A 564 -18.53 -4.74 3.11
CA ILE A 564 -17.65 -4.95 4.28
C ILE A 564 -17.80 -6.39 4.83
N GLY A 565 -18.90 -7.08 4.53
CA GLY A 565 -19.18 -8.46 4.90
C GLY A 565 -19.86 -8.59 6.26
N GLY A 566 -21.13 -8.59 6.36
CA GLY A 566 -21.90 -8.89 7.57
C GLY A 566 -22.34 -10.36 7.67
N GLY A 567 -21.85 -11.24 6.79
CA GLY A 567 -22.33 -12.61 6.65
C GLY A 567 -21.99 -13.56 7.79
N ARG A 568 -20.96 -13.23 8.60
CA ARG A 568 -20.65 -14.00 9.81
C ARG A 568 -21.59 -13.70 10.97
N THR A 569 -22.25 -12.55 10.97
CA THR A 569 -23.21 -12.18 12.01
C THR A 569 -24.60 -12.67 11.59
N PHE A 570 -25.12 -13.66 12.29
CA PHE A 570 -26.39 -14.31 11.98
C PHE A 570 -26.49 -14.79 10.51
N GLY A 571 -25.40 -15.36 9.96
CA GLY A 571 -25.38 -15.87 8.59
C GLY A 571 -24.45 -17.06 8.41
N LEU A 572 -24.60 -17.73 7.25
CA LEU A 572 -23.90 -18.97 6.91
C LEU A 572 -22.38 -18.79 6.68
N ASP A 573 -21.91 -17.58 6.41
CA ASP A 573 -20.46 -17.31 6.29
C ASP A 573 -19.68 -17.66 7.56
N TYR A 574 -20.36 -17.70 8.72
CA TYR A 574 -19.76 -18.14 9.97
C TYR A 574 -19.26 -19.58 9.92
N TYR A 575 -20.02 -20.45 9.29
CA TYR A 575 -19.74 -21.89 9.20
C TYR A 575 -18.97 -22.27 7.94
N VAL A 576 -19.31 -21.66 6.81
CA VAL A 576 -18.81 -22.06 5.48
C VAL A 576 -17.41 -21.46 5.21
N MET A 577 -17.16 -20.20 5.59
CA MET A 577 -15.92 -19.53 5.25
C MET A 577 -14.65 -20.15 5.87
N PRO A 578 -14.66 -20.70 7.12
CA PRO A 578 -13.49 -21.40 7.64
C PRO A 578 -13.11 -22.63 6.80
N VAL A 579 -14.09 -23.43 6.41
CA VAL A 579 -13.87 -24.64 5.59
C VAL A 579 -13.32 -24.29 4.21
N LEU A 580 -13.89 -23.26 3.58
CA LEU A 580 -13.42 -22.79 2.27
C LEU A 580 -12.02 -22.20 2.33
N LYS A 581 -11.66 -21.50 3.40
CA LYS A 581 -10.29 -21.00 3.60
C LYS A 581 -9.27 -22.12 3.68
N GLU A 582 -9.59 -23.20 4.37
CA GLU A 582 -8.71 -24.38 4.42
C GLU A 582 -8.56 -25.04 3.05
N ALA A 583 -9.67 -25.20 2.31
CA ALA A 583 -9.63 -25.71 0.94
C ALA A 583 -8.83 -24.79 0.01
N TRP A 584 -9.01 -23.48 0.11
CA TRP A 584 -8.29 -22.47 -0.65
C TRP A 584 -6.75 -22.56 -0.44
N LYS A 585 -6.32 -22.72 0.82
CA LYS A 585 -4.90 -22.90 1.16
C LYS A 585 -4.27 -24.17 0.54
N LYS A 586 -5.08 -25.17 0.16
CA LYS A 586 -4.57 -26.41 -0.46
C LYS A 586 -4.28 -26.28 -1.96
N ILE A 587 -4.79 -25.24 -2.63
CA ILE A 587 -4.60 -25.02 -4.06
C ILE A 587 -3.13 -24.64 -4.33
N PRO A 588 -2.39 -25.35 -5.21
CA PRO A 588 -0.96 -25.10 -5.43
C PRO A 588 -0.64 -23.68 -5.91
N LEU A 589 -1.48 -23.11 -6.79
CA LEU A 589 -1.33 -21.74 -7.28
C LEU A 589 -1.50 -20.70 -6.17
N VAL A 590 -2.49 -20.91 -5.29
CA VAL A 590 -2.76 -20.05 -4.14
C VAL A 590 -1.59 -20.06 -3.17
N ARG A 591 -1.01 -21.23 -2.91
CA ARG A 591 0.18 -21.37 -2.07
C ARG A 591 1.40 -20.71 -2.70
N LYS A 592 1.60 -20.90 -4.00
CA LYS A 592 2.73 -20.30 -4.73
C LYS A 592 2.68 -18.77 -4.74
N LEU A 593 1.49 -18.19 -4.84
CA LEU A 593 1.28 -16.74 -4.87
C LEU A 593 1.00 -16.12 -3.48
N TYR A 594 0.96 -16.93 -2.42
CA TYR A 594 0.62 -16.48 -1.06
C TYR A 594 -0.70 -15.67 -0.99
N ILE A 595 -1.74 -16.12 -1.73
CA ILE A 595 -3.06 -15.46 -1.77
C ILE A 595 -3.95 -16.04 -0.64
N TYR A 596 -3.48 -16.00 0.59
CA TYR A 596 -4.23 -16.44 1.77
C TYR A 596 -3.78 -15.70 3.02
N ASN A 597 -4.67 -15.59 4.00
CA ASN A 597 -4.35 -15.07 5.32
C ASN A 597 -4.14 -16.24 6.28
N ASP A 598 -3.07 -16.19 7.04
CA ASP A 598 -2.79 -17.16 8.11
C ASP A 598 -3.71 -16.96 9.30
#